data_b33437065b468bede5a32912e8080017
#
_entry.id   b33437065b468bede5a32912e8080017
#
_cell.length_a   1.000
_cell.length_b   1.000
_cell.length_c   1.000
_cell.angle_alpha   90.00
_cell.angle_beta   90.00
_cell.angle_gamma   90.00
#
_symmetry.space_group_name_H-M   'P 1'
#
loop_
_entity.id
_entity.type
_entity.pdbx_description
1 polymer ?
#
loop_
_entity_poly.entity_id
_entity_poly.type
_entity_poly.pdbx_seq_one_letter_code
_entity_poly.pdbx_strand_id
1 'polypeptide(L)'
;QRSVEVFVEDECGNISKLSFEMCGATPTATAVAPTVEHSLLDGKQAQSIEAEGFSLFVPRGALYEVEPYEVSIVENITPIDTTLVQLSPIFRIFTEDTPFNKAVKIRFAVAEAAPYANRACVATIDEEGEMKYLGGEYRGDSVEVVARRGGAMVVVADTIAPMIRPRFKARADMRGVKQLSFWVKDNFSKVRNYALYIDGKWRSVDYQP
;
A
#
# COMPACT_ATOMS: atom_id res chain seq x y z
N GLN A 1 8.13 6.11 33.93
CA GLN A 1 7.12 7.15 33.80
C GLN A 1 7.65 8.19 32.80
N ARG A 2 6.89 8.49 31.75
CA ARG A 2 7.24 9.50 30.74
C ARG A 2 6.10 10.49 30.64
N SER A 3 6.43 11.79 30.65
CA SER A 3 5.47 12.85 30.37
C SER A 3 5.37 13.06 28.86
N VAL A 4 4.17 13.12 28.35
CA VAL A 4 3.86 13.41 26.94
C VAL A 4 3.13 14.72 26.88
N GLU A 5 3.58 15.61 26.01
CA GLU A 5 2.92 16.87 25.71
C GLU A 5 2.64 16.94 24.21
N VAL A 6 1.41 17.23 23.87
CA VAL A 6 0.95 17.42 22.50
C VAL A 6 0.49 18.86 22.33
N PHE A 7 1.01 19.53 21.32
CA PHE A 7 0.60 20.88 20.95
C PHE A 7 -0.05 20.85 19.57
N VAL A 8 -1.15 21.54 19.42
CA VAL A 8 -1.83 21.73 18.14
C VAL A 8 -2.07 23.21 17.97
N GLU A 9 -1.61 23.76 16.85
CA GLU A 9 -1.79 25.17 16.48
C GLU A 9 -2.66 25.25 15.22
N ASP A 10 -3.63 26.16 15.21
CA ASP A 10 -4.43 26.45 14.03
C ASP A 10 -3.78 27.55 13.16
N GLU A 11 -4.32 27.78 11.97
CA GLU A 11 -3.81 28.80 11.03
C GLU A 11 -3.89 30.25 11.57
N CYS A 12 -4.66 30.47 12.63
CA CYS A 12 -4.79 31.76 13.30
C CYS A 12 -3.83 31.91 14.50
N GLY A 13 -3.02 30.89 14.80
CA GLY A 13 -2.05 30.91 15.89
C GLY A 13 -2.62 30.53 17.26
N ASN A 14 -3.86 29.99 17.34
CA ASN A 14 -4.39 29.49 18.59
C ASN A 14 -3.79 28.12 18.91
N ILE A 15 -3.30 27.96 20.15
CA ILE A 15 -2.61 26.75 20.59
C ILE A 15 -3.47 26.01 21.62
N SER A 16 -3.67 24.72 21.37
CA SER A 16 -4.21 23.77 22.34
C SER A 16 -3.09 22.86 22.83
N LYS A 17 -3.04 22.62 24.12
CA LYS A 17 -2.07 21.73 24.76
C LYS A 17 -2.78 20.59 25.48
N LEU A 18 -2.33 19.35 25.23
CA LEU A 18 -2.68 18.16 25.98
C LEU A 18 -1.42 17.63 26.67
N SER A 19 -1.52 17.36 27.97
CA SER A 19 -0.42 16.76 28.73
C SER A 19 -0.93 15.53 29.47
N PHE A 20 -0.20 14.42 29.42
CA PHE A 20 -0.49 13.21 30.16
C PHE A 20 0.79 12.43 30.50
N GLU A 21 0.69 11.55 31.48
CA GLU A 21 1.79 10.68 31.85
C GLU A 21 1.54 9.25 31.34
N MET A 22 2.56 8.66 30.74
CA MET A 22 2.56 7.26 30.37
C MET A 22 3.40 6.46 31.34
N CYS A 23 2.81 5.42 31.91
CA CYS A 23 3.52 4.42 32.70
C CYS A 23 3.63 3.15 31.84
N GLY A 24 4.84 2.83 31.39
CA GLY A 24 5.11 1.55 30.76
C GLY A 24 5.11 0.42 31.82
N ALA A 25 4.47 -0.70 31.52
CA ALA A 25 4.73 -1.92 32.26
C ALA A 25 6.17 -2.36 31.98
N THR A 26 6.90 -2.78 33.02
CA THR A 26 8.23 -3.38 32.84
C THR A 26 8.02 -4.65 31.98
N PRO A 27 8.64 -4.77 30.80
CA PRO A 27 8.51 -6.00 30.04
C PRO A 27 9.09 -7.14 30.88
N THR A 28 8.29 -8.16 31.14
CA THR A 28 8.79 -9.41 31.69
C THR A 28 9.79 -9.95 30.67
N ALA A 29 11.03 -10.18 31.10
CA ALA A 29 12.09 -10.68 30.22
C ALA A 29 11.62 -11.97 29.54
N THR A 30 11.18 -11.87 28.31
CA THR A 30 10.96 -13.02 27.44
C THR A 30 12.31 -13.41 26.85
N ALA A 31 12.55 -14.69 26.78
CA ALA A 31 13.80 -15.31 26.37
C ALA A 31 14.53 -14.58 25.24
N VAL A 32 15.84 -14.41 25.42
CA VAL A 32 16.76 -13.87 24.42
C VAL A 32 16.60 -14.66 23.13
N ALA A 33 15.93 -14.07 22.17
CA ALA A 33 16.00 -14.52 20.78
C ALA A 33 17.43 -14.34 20.27
N PRO A 34 17.92 -15.18 19.36
CA PRO A 34 19.27 -15.05 18.84
C PRO A 34 19.49 -13.64 18.31
N THR A 35 20.64 -13.07 18.65
CA THR A 35 21.05 -11.73 18.23
C THR A 35 21.19 -11.72 16.71
N VAL A 36 20.14 -11.33 16.03
CA VAL A 36 20.22 -10.93 14.63
C VAL A 36 20.93 -9.57 14.63
N GLU A 37 22.02 -9.45 13.90
CA GLU A 37 22.66 -8.15 13.70
C GLU A 37 21.69 -7.27 12.92
N HIS A 38 20.92 -6.46 13.64
CA HIS A 38 20.04 -5.48 13.02
C HIS A 38 20.89 -4.36 12.41
N SER A 39 20.87 -4.23 11.10
CA SER A 39 21.40 -3.03 10.47
C SER A 39 20.51 -1.84 10.85
N LEU A 40 21.12 -0.77 11.35
CA LEU A 40 20.39 0.45 11.72
C LEU A 40 20.30 1.36 10.50
N LEU A 41 19.11 1.86 10.23
CA LEU A 41 18.87 2.89 9.23
C LEU A 41 18.83 4.26 9.89
N ASP A 42 19.73 5.13 9.46
CA ASP A 42 19.78 6.53 9.89
C ASP A 42 19.13 7.41 8.80
N GLY A 43 18.04 8.07 9.13
CA GLY A 43 17.33 8.98 8.23
C GLY A 43 18.16 10.18 7.72
N LYS A 44 19.39 10.38 8.20
CA LYS A 44 20.26 11.50 7.78
C LYS A 44 20.81 11.36 6.37
N GLN A 45 20.84 10.16 5.82
CA GLN A 45 21.34 9.87 4.47
C GLN A 45 20.31 9.05 3.69
N ALA A 46 20.40 9.13 2.35
CA ALA A 46 19.66 8.21 1.51
C ALA A 46 20.37 6.85 1.53
N GLN A 47 19.60 5.77 1.64
CA GLN A 47 20.11 4.42 1.75
C GLN A 47 19.35 3.50 0.81
N SER A 48 20.07 2.57 0.19
CA SER A 48 19.47 1.48 -0.59
C SER A 48 19.81 0.16 0.05
N ILE A 49 18.84 -0.70 0.14
CA ILE A 49 18.96 -2.03 0.72
C ILE A 49 18.50 -3.02 -0.33
N GLU A 50 19.33 -4.02 -0.57
CA GLU A 50 19.04 -5.12 -1.47
C GLU A 50 18.92 -6.39 -0.62
N ALA A 51 17.87 -7.16 -0.86
CA ALA A 51 17.66 -8.46 -0.28
C ALA A 51 17.10 -9.41 -1.35
N GLU A 52 17.09 -10.70 -1.06
CA GLU A 52 16.55 -11.68 -2.01
C GLU A 52 15.05 -11.39 -2.26
N GLY A 53 14.73 -11.16 -3.51
CA GLY A 53 13.36 -10.91 -3.96
C GLY A 53 12.86 -9.49 -3.76
N PHE A 54 13.65 -8.56 -3.18
CA PHE A 54 13.20 -7.18 -3.05
C PHE A 54 14.35 -6.17 -2.90
N SER A 55 14.08 -4.90 -3.21
CA SER A 55 14.95 -3.79 -2.86
C SER A 55 14.15 -2.63 -2.25
N LEU A 56 14.80 -1.91 -1.34
CA LEU A 56 14.21 -0.78 -0.63
C LEU A 56 15.11 0.45 -0.77
N PHE A 57 14.56 1.55 -1.23
CA PHE A 57 15.20 2.85 -1.23
C PHE A 57 14.54 3.77 -0.21
N VAL A 58 15.34 4.16 0.79
CA VAL A 58 14.95 5.08 1.87
C VAL A 58 15.59 6.44 1.56
N PRO A 59 14.83 7.47 1.17
CA PRO A 59 15.39 8.78 0.87
C PRO A 59 15.79 9.50 2.17
N ARG A 60 16.73 10.43 2.06
CA ARG A 60 17.14 11.28 3.18
C ARG A 60 15.96 11.97 3.83
N GLY A 61 15.84 11.83 5.14
CA GLY A 61 14.76 12.39 5.96
C GLY A 61 13.45 11.62 5.83
N ALA A 62 13.49 10.36 5.41
CA ALA A 62 12.31 9.49 5.39
C ALA A 62 11.96 8.93 6.76
N LEU A 63 12.95 8.72 7.61
CA LEU A 63 12.76 8.21 8.97
C LEU A 63 12.80 9.37 9.97
N TYR A 64 11.98 9.29 10.99
CA TYR A 64 11.96 10.25 12.11
C TYR A 64 13.10 10.00 13.09
N GLU A 65 13.45 8.73 13.27
CA GLU A 65 14.47 8.24 14.20
C GLU A 65 15.39 7.25 13.50
N VAL A 66 16.40 6.79 14.20
CA VAL A 66 17.20 5.64 13.77
C VAL A 66 16.36 4.39 14.02
N GLU A 67 16.02 3.71 12.96
CA GLU A 67 15.16 2.51 13.02
C GLU A 67 16.00 1.24 12.82
N PRO A 68 15.76 0.19 13.60
CA PRO A 68 16.29 -1.11 13.29
C PRO A 68 15.70 -1.60 11.98
N TYR A 69 16.57 -2.01 11.08
CA TYR A 69 16.15 -2.56 9.81
C TYR A 69 16.02 -4.07 9.93
N GLU A 70 14.82 -4.53 9.76
CA GLU A 70 14.53 -5.95 9.63
C GLU A 70 13.61 -6.17 8.43
N VAL A 71 14.01 -7.07 7.56
CA VAL A 71 13.13 -7.65 6.56
C VAL A 71 13.00 -9.12 6.83
N SER A 72 11.81 -9.57 7.00
CA SER A 72 11.50 -10.98 7.23
C SER A 72 10.45 -11.47 6.25
N ILE A 73 10.54 -12.73 5.87
CA ILE A 73 9.48 -13.44 5.18
C ILE A 73 8.50 -13.94 6.24
N VAL A 74 7.24 -13.63 6.06
CA VAL A 74 6.16 -14.04 6.96
C VAL A 74 5.50 -15.29 6.40
N GLU A 75 5.61 -16.40 7.10
CA GLU A 75 5.08 -17.69 6.65
C GLU A 75 3.71 -18.05 7.26
N ASN A 76 3.34 -17.40 8.34
CA ASN A 76 2.16 -17.73 9.16
C ASN A 76 0.90 -16.92 8.81
N ILE A 77 0.95 -16.06 7.80
CA ILE A 77 -0.21 -15.32 7.31
C ILE A 77 -0.71 -15.97 6.03
N THR A 78 -1.99 -16.31 6.01
CA THR A 78 -2.65 -16.84 4.81
C THR A 78 -3.62 -15.79 4.27
N PRO A 79 -3.45 -15.33 3.01
CA PRO A 79 -4.38 -14.41 2.39
C PRO A 79 -5.81 -14.97 2.35
N ILE A 80 -6.79 -14.16 2.76
CA ILE A 80 -8.20 -14.55 2.75
C ILE A 80 -8.80 -14.41 1.35
N ASP A 81 -8.38 -13.40 0.59
CA ASP A 81 -8.93 -13.15 -0.75
C ASP A 81 -8.35 -14.14 -1.76
N THR A 82 -9.14 -15.13 -2.10
CA THR A 82 -8.81 -16.16 -3.10
C THR A 82 -8.99 -15.71 -4.56
N THR A 83 -9.46 -14.49 -4.78
CA THR A 83 -9.62 -13.92 -6.13
C THR A 83 -8.32 -13.33 -6.68
N LEU A 84 -7.35 -13.10 -5.80
CA LEU A 84 -6.03 -12.61 -6.13
C LEU A 84 -5.02 -13.76 -6.27
N VAL A 85 -4.13 -13.64 -7.22
CA VAL A 85 -3.05 -14.61 -7.41
C VAL A 85 -1.79 -14.07 -6.74
N GLN A 86 -1.31 -14.76 -5.71
CA GLN A 86 -0.06 -14.37 -5.03
C GLN A 86 1.15 -14.62 -5.93
N LEU A 87 2.02 -13.63 -6.08
CA LEU A 87 3.20 -13.66 -6.95
C LEU A 87 4.53 -13.57 -6.21
N SER A 88 4.52 -13.26 -4.92
CA SER A 88 5.72 -13.19 -4.09
C SER A 88 5.48 -13.80 -2.71
N PRO A 89 6.53 -14.11 -1.94
CA PRO A 89 6.40 -14.25 -0.49
C PRO A 89 5.80 -12.99 0.15
N ILE A 90 5.30 -13.11 1.37
CA ILE A 90 4.89 -11.96 2.19
C ILE A 90 6.15 -11.42 2.87
N PHE A 91 6.49 -10.18 2.59
CA PHE A 91 7.63 -9.49 3.21
C PHE A 91 7.13 -8.54 4.30
N ARG A 92 7.66 -8.65 5.49
CA ARG A 92 7.49 -7.63 6.53
C ARG A 92 8.66 -6.66 6.44
N ILE A 93 8.36 -5.39 6.21
CA ILE A 93 9.32 -4.31 6.05
C ILE A 93 9.03 -3.30 7.13
N PHE A 94 9.85 -3.24 8.16
CA PHE A 94 9.57 -2.54 9.40
C PHE A 94 8.29 -3.04 10.10
N THR A 95 7.95 -2.44 11.22
CA THR A 95 6.66 -2.68 11.88
C THR A 95 5.55 -1.87 11.22
N GLU A 96 4.30 -2.29 11.35
CA GLU A 96 3.14 -1.57 10.81
C GLU A 96 3.00 -0.15 11.36
N ASP A 97 3.48 0.06 12.58
CA ASP A 97 3.43 1.34 13.27
C ASP A 97 4.59 2.28 12.90
N THR A 98 5.55 1.84 12.09
CA THR A 98 6.66 2.69 11.64
C THR A 98 6.18 3.66 10.56
N PRO A 99 5.93 4.95 10.90
CA PRO A 99 5.54 5.93 9.90
C PRO A 99 6.78 6.48 9.19
N PHE A 100 6.64 6.78 7.91
CA PHE A 100 7.69 7.45 7.16
C PHE A 100 7.33 8.92 6.94
N ASN A 101 8.25 9.82 7.30
CA ASN A 101 8.14 11.25 7.01
C ASN A 101 8.11 11.53 5.49
N LYS A 102 8.92 10.78 4.74
CA LYS A 102 8.87 10.75 3.27
C LYS A 102 8.60 9.32 2.81
N ALA A 103 7.90 9.21 1.70
CA ALA A 103 7.63 7.92 1.13
C ALA A 103 8.93 7.20 0.72
N VAL A 104 8.98 5.91 1.01
CA VAL A 104 10.04 4.99 0.60
C VAL A 104 9.64 4.29 -0.70
N LYS A 105 10.62 3.92 -1.51
CA LYS A 105 10.38 3.11 -2.70
C LYS A 105 10.76 1.68 -2.42
N ILE A 106 9.89 0.78 -2.80
CA ILE A 106 10.09 -0.66 -2.65
C ILE A 106 9.91 -1.30 -4.01
N ARG A 107 10.83 -2.17 -4.36
CA ARG A 107 10.78 -2.96 -5.58
C ARG A 107 10.80 -4.43 -5.22
N PHE A 108 9.79 -5.14 -5.64
CA PHE A 108 9.66 -6.58 -5.46
C PHE A 108 9.97 -7.29 -6.76
N ALA A 109 10.81 -8.31 -6.71
CA ALA A 109 11.03 -9.18 -7.85
C ALA A 109 9.80 -10.04 -8.13
N VAL A 110 9.47 -10.18 -9.41
CA VAL A 110 8.40 -11.04 -9.91
C VAL A 110 8.96 -11.87 -11.03
N ALA A 111 8.81 -13.18 -10.97
CA ALA A 111 9.28 -14.05 -12.04
C ALA A 111 8.59 -13.65 -13.37
N GLU A 112 9.36 -13.44 -14.42
CA GLU A 112 8.83 -13.04 -15.74
C GLU A 112 7.82 -14.06 -16.28
N ALA A 113 8.02 -15.34 -15.98
CA ALA A 113 7.12 -16.43 -16.36
C ALA A 113 5.92 -16.59 -15.42
N ALA A 114 5.76 -15.73 -14.37
CA ALA A 114 4.65 -15.84 -13.46
C ALA A 114 3.32 -15.55 -14.18
N PRO A 115 2.27 -16.33 -13.92
CA PRO A 115 0.97 -16.08 -14.52
C PRO A 115 0.45 -14.69 -14.10
N TYR A 116 -0.05 -13.93 -15.07
CA TYR A 116 -0.60 -12.59 -14.84
C TYR A 116 0.40 -11.55 -14.28
N ALA A 117 1.71 -11.72 -14.45
CA ALA A 117 2.73 -10.77 -13.98
C ALA A 117 2.45 -9.32 -14.43
N ASN A 118 1.94 -9.13 -15.64
CA ASN A 118 1.55 -7.82 -16.18
C ASN A 118 0.36 -7.15 -15.46
N ARG A 119 -0.33 -7.86 -14.56
CA ARG A 119 -1.41 -7.35 -13.70
C ARG A 119 -0.96 -7.28 -12.23
N ALA A 120 0.34 -7.42 -11.99
CA ALA A 120 0.89 -7.42 -10.65
C ALA A 120 0.77 -6.04 -9.99
N CYS A 121 0.40 -6.05 -8.74
CA CYS A 121 0.37 -4.90 -7.84
C CYS A 121 0.80 -5.32 -6.44
N VAL A 122 1.05 -4.36 -5.59
CA VAL A 122 1.41 -4.61 -4.19
C VAL A 122 0.19 -4.39 -3.30
N ALA A 123 -0.02 -5.31 -2.39
CA ALA A 123 -0.98 -5.21 -1.30
C ALA A 123 -0.24 -5.12 0.04
N THR A 124 -0.80 -4.38 0.99
CA THR A 124 -0.51 -4.60 2.41
C THR A 124 -1.39 -5.74 2.90
N ILE A 125 -0.90 -6.51 3.85
CA ILE A 125 -1.63 -7.63 4.45
C ILE A 125 -1.51 -7.55 5.97
N ASP A 126 -2.62 -7.68 6.68
CA ASP A 126 -2.63 -7.71 8.15
C ASP A 126 -2.48 -9.15 8.70
N GLU A 127 -2.49 -9.27 10.01
CA GLU A 127 -2.32 -10.56 10.71
C GLU A 127 -3.51 -11.50 10.48
N GLU A 128 -4.68 -10.96 10.19
CA GLU A 128 -5.89 -11.69 9.86
C GLU A 128 -5.89 -12.19 8.41
N GLY A 129 -4.96 -11.72 7.58
CA GLY A 129 -4.85 -12.08 6.16
C GLY A 129 -5.70 -11.21 5.23
N GLU A 130 -6.26 -10.10 5.75
CA GLU A 130 -6.93 -9.14 4.89
C GLU A 130 -5.94 -8.32 4.09
N MET A 131 -6.18 -8.20 2.79
CA MET A 131 -5.33 -7.45 1.88
C MET A 131 -5.94 -6.11 1.49
N LYS A 132 -5.11 -5.07 1.47
CA LYS A 132 -5.49 -3.73 0.99
C LYS A 132 -4.57 -3.28 -0.13
N TYR A 133 -5.16 -2.83 -1.23
CA TYR A 133 -4.42 -2.34 -2.37
C TYR A 133 -3.52 -1.15 -2.02
N LEU A 134 -2.23 -1.31 -2.18
CA LEU A 134 -1.24 -0.25 -1.95
C LEU A 134 -0.88 0.47 -3.25
N GLY A 135 -0.88 -0.22 -4.36
CA GLY A 135 -0.47 0.29 -5.67
C GLY A 135 0.59 -0.57 -6.32
N GLY A 136 1.40 0.03 -7.15
CA GLY A 136 2.54 -0.59 -7.81
C GLY A 136 2.49 -0.49 -9.31
N GLU A 137 3.67 -0.45 -9.92
CA GLU A 137 3.86 -0.42 -11.35
C GLU A 137 4.76 -1.59 -11.78
N TYR A 138 4.23 -2.45 -12.63
CA TYR A 138 4.98 -3.58 -13.16
C TYR A 138 6.02 -3.12 -14.18
N ARG A 139 7.27 -3.60 -14.05
CA ARG A 139 8.43 -3.22 -14.86
C ARG A 139 9.09 -4.41 -15.56
N GLY A 140 8.35 -5.45 -15.87
CA GLY A 140 8.82 -6.63 -16.60
C GLY A 140 9.33 -7.76 -15.70
N ASP A 141 10.21 -7.49 -14.76
CA ASP A 141 10.79 -8.42 -13.79
C ASP A 141 10.46 -8.07 -12.33
N SER A 142 9.76 -7.00 -12.13
CA SER A 142 9.53 -6.44 -10.80
C SER A 142 8.29 -5.56 -10.75
N VAL A 143 7.82 -5.31 -9.53
CA VAL A 143 6.79 -4.30 -9.22
C VAL A 143 7.39 -3.25 -8.30
N GLU A 144 7.34 -1.99 -8.72
CA GLU A 144 7.77 -0.85 -7.92
C GLU A 144 6.57 -0.19 -7.24
N VAL A 145 6.66 0.07 -5.95
CA VAL A 145 5.63 0.74 -5.16
C VAL A 145 6.23 1.78 -4.24
N VAL A 146 5.42 2.75 -3.85
CA VAL A 146 5.78 3.81 -2.91
C VAL A 146 4.95 3.64 -1.65
N ALA A 147 5.61 3.49 -0.50
CA ALA A 147 4.98 3.30 0.80
C ALA A 147 5.26 4.47 1.76
N ARG A 148 4.29 4.79 2.61
CA ARG A 148 4.41 5.80 3.68
C ARG A 148 4.39 5.20 5.07
N ARG A 149 4.26 3.89 5.18
CA ARG A 149 4.29 3.12 6.43
C ARG A 149 4.98 1.78 6.19
N GLY A 150 5.53 1.21 7.25
CA GLY A 150 5.99 -0.17 7.29
C GLY A 150 4.81 -1.16 7.24
N GLY A 151 5.13 -2.41 7.49
CA GLY A 151 4.16 -3.50 7.59
C GLY A 151 4.42 -4.66 6.64
N ALA A 152 3.53 -5.63 6.66
CA ALA A 152 3.60 -6.77 5.77
C ALA A 152 3.04 -6.43 4.39
N MET A 153 3.76 -6.83 3.35
CA MET A 153 3.44 -6.54 1.96
C MET A 153 3.63 -7.78 1.10
N VAL A 154 2.79 -7.90 0.09
CA VAL A 154 2.81 -9.02 -0.86
C VAL A 154 2.52 -8.53 -2.26
N VAL A 155 3.16 -9.14 -3.26
CA VAL A 155 2.79 -8.91 -4.66
C VAL A 155 1.69 -9.88 -5.04
N VAL A 156 0.62 -9.34 -5.58
CA VAL A 156 -0.53 -10.10 -6.07
C VAL A 156 -0.89 -9.66 -7.48
N ALA A 157 -1.51 -10.54 -8.25
CA ALA A 157 -2.14 -10.17 -9.50
C ALA A 157 -3.66 -10.10 -9.32
N ASP A 158 -4.23 -8.95 -9.67
CA ASP A 158 -5.67 -8.79 -9.77
C ASP A 158 -6.13 -9.24 -11.15
N THR A 159 -6.89 -10.32 -11.18
CA THR A 159 -7.32 -10.94 -12.44
C THR A 159 -8.77 -10.64 -12.80
N ILE A 160 -9.51 -10.00 -11.89
CA ILE A 160 -10.92 -9.68 -12.10
C ILE A 160 -11.04 -8.29 -12.72
N ALA A 161 -11.76 -8.21 -13.83
CA ALA A 161 -12.01 -6.94 -14.46
C ALA A 161 -13.03 -6.10 -13.69
N PRO A 162 -12.92 -4.75 -13.70
CA PRO A 162 -13.89 -3.89 -13.06
C PRO A 162 -15.30 -4.09 -13.64
N MET A 163 -16.30 -4.06 -12.77
CA MET A 163 -17.70 -4.20 -13.15
C MET A 163 -18.27 -2.86 -13.57
N ILE A 164 -18.95 -2.83 -14.71
CA ILE A 164 -19.63 -1.64 -15.22
C ILE A 164 -21.13 -1.93 -15.27
N ARG A 165 -21.94 -1.04 -14.71
CA ARG A 165 -23.41 -1.13 -14.75
C ARG A 165 -24.00 0.20 -15.20
N PRO A 166 -24.90 0.20 -16.23
CA PRO A 166 -25.62 1.40 -16.60
C PRO A 166 -26.61 1.79 -15.48
N ARG A 167 -26.71 3.08 -15.19
CA ARG A 167 -27.70 3.65 -14.26
C ARG A 167 -28.97 4.15 -14.98
N PHE A 168 -29.17 3.70 -16.20
CA PHE A 168 -30.32 4.00 -17.02
C PHE A 168 -30.93 2.72 -17.60
N LYS A 169 -32.18 2.76 -17.97
CA LYS A 169 -32.81 1.67 -18.70
C LYS A 169 -32.51 1.87 -20.20
N ALA A 170 -31.85 0.87 -20.80
CA ALA A 170 -31.68 0.86 -22.25
C ALA A 170 -33.07 0.82 -22.91
N ARG A 171 -33.28 1.69 -23.90
CA ARG A 171 -34.50 1.78 -24.68
C ARG A 171 -34.13 1.68 -26.16
N ALA A 172 -35.06 1.21 -26.99
CA ALA A 172 -34.87 1.21 -28.45
C ALA A 172 -34.71 2.63 -29.01
N ASP A 173 -35.33 3.61 -28.37
CA ASP A 173 -35.22 5.03 -28.72
C ASP A 173 -34.60 5.80 -27.53
N MET A 174 -33.40 6.31 -27.73
CA MET A 174 -32.65 7.11 -26.76
C MET A 174 -32.73 8.63 -27.06
N ARG A 175 -33.58 9.05 -28.03
CA ARG A 175 -33.79 10.47 -28.29
C ARG A 175 -34.31 11.20 -27.06
N GLY A 176 -33.73 12.35 -26.78
CA GLY A 176 -34.06 13.15 -25.62
C GLY A 176 -33.35 12.75 -24.32
N VAL A 177 -32.54 11.71 -24.31
CA VAL A 177 -31.67 11.37 -23.17
C VAL A 177 -30.50 12.35 -23.17
N LYS A 178 -30.45 13.20 -22.12
CA LYS A 178 -29.43 14.25 -22.03
C LYS A 178 -28.15 13.75 -21.37
N GLN A 179 -28.21 12.67 -20.58
CA GLN A 179 -27.08 12.16 -19.82
C GLN A 179 -27.12 10.63 -19.71
N LEU A 180 -25.99 10.01 -19.94
CA LEU A 180 -25.75 8.60 -19.66
C LEU A 180 -24.85 8.50 -18.42
N SER A 181 -25.24 7.72 -17.45
CA SER A 181 -24.41 7.48 -16.26
C SER A 181 -24.20 5.98 -16.04
N PHE A 182 -23.02 5.65 -15.58
CA PHE A 182 -22.60 4.30 -15.30
C PHE A 182 -22.07 4.21 -13.88
N TRP A 183 -22.30 3.08 -13.24
CA TRP A 183 -21.65 2.73 -12.02
C TRP A 183 -20.49 1.79 -12.36
N VAL A 184 -19.28 2.14 -11.85
CA VAL A 184 -18.07 1.36 -12.07
C VAL A 184 -17.49 1.02 -10.72
N LYS A 185 -17.20 -0.25 -10.48
CA LYS A 185 -16.54 -0.73 -9.26
C LYS A 185 -15.55 -1.81 -9.61
N ASP A 186 -14.38 -1.71 -9.01
CA ASP A 186 -13.39 -2.76 -8.98
C ASP A 186 -13.48 -3.53 -7.65
N ASN A 187 -13.04 -4.79 -7.66
CA ASN A 187 -13.06 -5.63 -6.45
C ASN A 187 -11.87 -5.36 -5.53
N PHE A 188 -10.70 -5.01 -6.10
CA PHE A 188 -9.47 -4.84 -5.34
C PHE A 188 -8.65 -3.62 -5.80
N SER A 189 -8.19 -3.60 -7.05
CA SER A 189 -7.44 -2.49 -7.60
C SER A 189 -8.35 -1.28 -7.89
N LYS A 190 -7.77 -0.12 -8.07
CA LYS A 190 -8.54 1.08 -8.43
C LYS A 190 -8.72 1.15 -9.94
N VAL A 191 -9.87 1.67 -10.38
CA VAL A 191 -10.10 1.98 -11.79
C VAL A 191 -9.09 3.04 -12.25
N ARG A 192 -8.21 2.67 -13.18
CA ARG A 192 -7.14 3.54 -13.68
C ARG A 192 -7.58 4.44 -14.81
N ASN A 193 -8.32 3.89 -15.77
CA ASN A 193 -8.77 4.59 -16.97
C ASN A 193 -10.20 4.24 -17.31
N TYR A 194 -10.92 5.19 -17.88
CA TYR A 194 -12.23 4.98 -18.47
C TYR A 194 -12.32 5.73 -19.78
N ALA A 195 -13.01 5.16 -20.75
CA ALA A 195 -13.27 5.77 -22.03
C ALA A 195 -14.68 5.41 -22.50
N LEU A 196 -15.38 6.37 -23.08
CA LEU A 196 -16.69 6.17 -23.71
C LEU A 196 -16.57 6.39 -25.21
N TYR A 197 -17.11 5.44 -25.96
CA TYR A 197 -17.24 5.55 -27.41
C TYR A 197 -18.72 5.43 -27.78
N ILE A 198 -19.20 6.34 -28.62
CA ILE A 198 -20.54 6.29 -29.23
C ILE A 198 -20.33 6.26 -30.75
N ASP A 199 -20.81 5.23 -31.39
CA ASP A 199 -20.61 4.99 -32.84
C ASP A 199 -19.13 5.06 -33.26
N GLY A 200 -18.26 4.47 -32.45
CA GLY A 200 -16.81 4.45 -32.63
C GLY A 200 -16.11 5.80 -32.37
N LYS A 201 -16.83 6.84 -31.98
CA LYS A 201 -16.27 8.15 -31.67
C LYS A 201 -16.11 8.34 -30.16
N TRP A 202 -14.93 8.72 -29.72
CA TRP A 202 -14.65 9.03 -28.31
C TRP A 202 -15.53 10.19 -27.82
N ARG A 203 -15.99 10.08 -26.58
CA ARG A 203 -16.78 11.10 -25.86
C ARG A 203 -16.16 11.34 -24.50
N SER A 204 -16.16 12.60 -24.09
CA SER A 204 -15.75 13.00 -22.75
C SER A 204 -16.70 12.41 -21.70
N VAL A 205 -16.14 12.02 -20.58
CA VAL A 205 -16.86 11.47 -19.41
C VAL A 205 -16.40 12.21 -18.17
N ASP A 206 -17.34 12.62 -17.34
CA ASP A 206 -17.05 13.15 -16.02
C ASP A 206 -17.03 11.99 -15.00
N TYR A 207 -15.99 11.92 -14.20
CA TYR A 207 -15.90 10.97 -13.10
C TYR A 207 -16.36 11.66 -11.81
N GLN A 208 -17.31 11.02 -11.14
CA GLN A 208 -17.75 11.38 -9.79
C GLN A 208 -17.39 10.21 -8.87
N PRO A 209 -16.44 10.41 -7.91
CA PRO A 209 -15.98 9.38 -6.99
C PRO A 209 -17.06 8.89 -6.04
#